data_125d3e4b5571cb22de5336e930976464
#
_entry.id   125d3e4b5571cb22de5336e930976464
#
_cell.length_a   1.000
_cell.length_b   1.000
_cell.length_c   1.000
_cell.angle_alpha   90.00
_cell.angle_beta   90.00
_cell.angle_gamma   90.00
#
_symmetry.space_group_name_H-M   'P 1'
#
loop_
_entity.id
_entity.type
_entity.pdbx_description
1 polymer ?
#
loop_
_entity_poly.entity_id
_entity_poly.type
_entity_poly.pdbx_seq_one_letter_code
_entity_poly.pdbx_strand_id
1 'polypeptide(L)'
;MGKWKPESLPQKIGYRGWSTLGMLGLLVLYPLTVLGFATRYYASKLDSTRTRLGVVGVTALALVVWGALTVAWWALSTMEQLDIPFDAFLAVAAASGVATLSTALAASAKKFGGRLMTVVFAYPFAMTALFLPPVVAALVTPELEAYVLEPSYDLAVWVLDNILFVGGINEWLRATFELEGAAYAAMWAGISFPLGWFLGIVVALANLVRPSE
;
A
#
# COMPACT_ATOMS: atom_id res chain seq x y z
N MET A 1 27.61 -23.67 26.08
CA MET A 1 26.36 -23.03 26.47
C MET A 1 25.59 -23.97 27.38
N GLY A 2 25.43 -23.61 28.65
CA GLY A 2 24.71 -24.42 29.62
C GLY A 2 23.21 -24.45 29.27
N LYS A 3 22.66 -25.65 29.09
CA LYS A 3 21.23 -25.83 28.91
C LYS A 3 20.54 -25.52 30.25
N TRP A 4 19.85 -24.36 30.32
CA TRP A 4 19.04 -24.06 31.48
C TRP A 4 17.90 -25.09 31.59
N LYS A 5 17.86 -25.82 32.71
CA LYS A 5 16.79 -26.79 32.99
C LYS A 5 15.93 -26.24 34.13
N PRO A 6 14.63 -26.01 33.92
CA PRO A 6 13.75 -25.56 34.98
C PRO A 6 13.53 -26.71 35.99
N GLU A 7 13.90 -26.50 37.24
CA GLU A 7 13.80 -27.51 38.32
C GLU A 7 12.52 -27.37 39.13
N SER A 8 12.10 -26.13 39.40
CA SER A 8 10.88 -25.84 40.18
C SER A 8 9.63 -25.74 39.31
N LEU A 9 8.45 -26.04 39.91
CA LEU A 9 7.14 -25.90 39.23
C LEU A 9 6.90 -24.51 38.62
N PRO A 10 7.16 -23.39 39.32
CA PRO A 10 6.96 -22.04 38.70
C PRO A 10 7.93 -21.79 37.56
N GLN A 11 9.15 -22.31 37.58
CA GLN A 11 10.11 -22.22 36.48
C GLN A 11 9.66 -23.03 35.26
N LYS A 12 9.05 -24.22 35.48
CA LYS A 12 8.49 -25.04 34.39
C LYS A 12 7.29 -24.37 33.72
N ILE A 13 6.43 -23.76 34.53
CA ILE A 13 5.28 -23.02 34.02
C ILE A 13 5.74 -21.78 33.24
N GLY A 14 6.68 -21.01 33.81
CA GLY A 14 7.26 -19.84 33.14
C GLY A 14 7.95 -20.20 31.83
N TYR A 15 8.72 -21.28 31.80
CA TYR A 15 9.40 -21.76 30.59
C TYR A 15 8.41 -22.21 29.50
N ARG A 16 7.38 -22.97 29.87
CA ARG A 16 6.32 -23.37 28.90
C ARG A 16 5.53 -22.19 28.40
N GLY A 17 5.15 -21.28 29.30
CA GLY A 17 4.45 -20.04 28.90
C GLY A 17 5.30 -19.20 27.93
N TRP A 18 6.60 -19.00 28.25
CA TRP A 18 7.52 -18.28 27.38
C TRP A 18 7.76 -19.00 26.04
N SER A 19 7.89 -20.32 26.06
CA SER A 19 8.06 -21.13 24.84
C SER A 19 6.82 -21.04 23.93
N THR A 20 5.61 -21.10 24.51
CA THR A 20 4.36 -20.99 23.74
C THR A 20 4.17 -19.58 23.18
N LEU A 21 4.37 -18.55 24.00
CA LEU A 21 4.28 -17.14 23.55
C LEU A 21 5.37 -16.81 22.52
N GLY A 22 6.58 -17.36 22.71
CA GLY A 22 7.66 -17.19 21.74
C GLY A 22 7.37 -17.86 20.41
N MET A 23 6.73 -19.05 20.42
CA MET A 23 6.30 -19.74 19.20
C MET A 23 5.21 -18.98 18.46
N LEU A 24 4.21 -18.47 19.19
CA LEU A 24 3.17 -17.61 18.60
C LEU A 24 3.77 -16.30 18.06
N GLY A 25 4.68 -15.70 18.81
CA GLY A 25 5.40 -14.50 18.37
C GLY A 25 6.20 -14.76 17.09
N LEU A 26 6.90 -15.88 16.98
CA LEU A 26 7.62 -16.26 15.77
C LEU A 26 6.68 -16.51 14.59
N LEU A 27 5.54 -17.16 14.82
CA LEU A 27 4.55 -17.43 13.76
C LEU A 27 3.98 -16.16 13.14
N VAL A 28 3.84 -15.08 13.92
CA VAL A 28 3.38 -13.78 13.44
C VAL A 28 4.53 -12.91 12.92
N LEU A 29 5.64 -12.84 13.68
CA LEU A 29 6.75 -11.94 13.35
C LEU A 29 7.56 -12.43 12.15
N TYR A 30 7.66 -13.75 11.94
CA TYR A 30 8.42 -14.30 10.82
C TYR A 30 7.86 -13.88 9.46
N PRO A 31 6.57 -14.10 9.13
CA PRO A 31 6.02 -13.63 7.86
C PRO A 31 6.06 -12.10 7.73
N LEU A 32 5.88 -11.34 8.82
CA LEU A 32 6.01 -9.89 8.79
C LEU A 32 7.46 -9.45 8.48
N THR A 33 8.46 -10.12 9.05
CA THR A 33 9.85 -9.81 8.74
C THR A 33 10.22 -10.20 7.31
N VAL A 34 9.74 -11.32 6.80
CA VAL A 34 9.92 -11.74 5.39
C VAL A 34 9.29 -10.71 4.45
N LEU A 35 8.05 -10.28 4.72
CA LEU A 35 7.39 -9.21 3.99
C LEU A 35 8.21 -7.91 4.05
N GLY A 36 8.73 -7.57 5.23
CA GLY A 36 9.58 -6.39 5.42
C GLY A 36 10.86 -6.44 4.61
N PHE A 37 11.53 -7.59 4.55
CA PHE A 37 12.72 -7.77 3.70
C PHE A 37 12.39 -7.70 2.21
N ALA A 38 11.28 -8.30 1.77
CA ALA A 38 10.82 -8.21 0.39
C ALA A 38 10.50 -6.76 0.01
N THR A 39 9.70 -6.08 0.81
CA THR A 39 9.35 -4.67 0.60
C THR A 39 10.60 -3.78 0.57
N ARG A 40 11.54 -4.01 1.50
CA ARG A 40 12.81 -3.30 1.54
C ARG A 40 13.66 -3.54 0.28
N TYR A 41 13.71 -4.78 -0.20
CA TYR A 41 14.46 -5.13 -1.41
C TYR A 41 13.95 -4.35 -2.62
N TYR A 42 12.64 -4.33 -2.83
CA TYR A 42 12.04 -3.54 -3.92
C TYR A 42 12.17 -2.03 -3.68
N ALA A 43 11.95 -1.56 -2.46
CA ALA A 43 12.15 -0.16 -2.11
C ALA A 43 13.60 0.29 -2.32
N SER A 44 14.60 -0.55 -2.08
CA SER A 44 16.02 -0.22 -2.31
C SER A 44 16.35 -0.06 -3.78
N LYS A 45 15.71 -0.81 -4.68
CA LYS A 45 15.86 -0.64 -6.13
C LYS A 45 15.30 0.71 -6.58
N LEU A 46 14.11 1.07 -6.10
CA LEU A 46 13.52 2.39 -6.36
C LEU A 46 14.37 3.51 -5.75
N ASP A 47 14.97 3.27 -4.60
CA ASP A 47 15.83 4.22 -3.92
C ASP A 47 17.14 4.48 -4.68
N SER A 48 17.72 3.45 -5.28
CA SER A 48 18.91 3.61 -6.14
C SER A 48 18.60 4.47 -7.36
N THR A 49 17.42 4.30 -7.95
CA THR A 49 16.95 5.13 -9.07
C THR A 49 16.74 6.58 -8.61
N ARG A 50 16.13 6.78 -7.45
CA ARG A 50 15.95 8.11 -6.86
C ARG A 50 17.30 8.79 -6.56
N THR A 51 18.26 8.06 -6.03
CA THR A 51 19.60 8.61 -5.72
C THR A 51 20.31 9.07 -6.98
N ARG A 52 20.12 8.38 -8.10
CA ARG A 52 20.72 8.75 -9.39
C ARG A 52 20.00 9.91 -10.08
N LEU A 53 18.67 9.91 -10.07
CA LEU A 53 17.83 10.85 -10.83
C LEU A 53 17.38 12.06 -10.00
N GLY A 54 17.46 12.00 -8.68
CA GLY A 54 16.89 12.99 -7.78
C GLY A 54 15.36 12.98 -7.78
N VAL A 55 14.74 13.90 -7.01
CA VAL A 55 13.27 14.01 -6.92
C VAL A 55 12.67 14.35 -8.28
N VAL A 56 13.25 15.30 -8.99
CA VAL A 56 12.75 15.75 -10.30
C VAL A 56 12.78 14.62 -11.32
N GLY A 57 13.89 13.89 -11.38
CA GLY A 57 14.03 12.80 -12.34
C GLY A 57 13.10 11.62 -12.06
N VAL A 58 12.85 11.27 -10.78
CA VAL A 58 11.87 10.25 -10.42
C VAL A 58 10.44 10.69 -10.74
N THR A 59 10.11 11.96 -10.51
CA THR A 59 8.80 12.53 -10.87
C THR A 59 8.61 12.52 -12.38
N ALA A 60 9.63 12.91 -13.16
CA ALA A 60 9.58 12.84 -14.62
C ALA A 60 9.42 11.40 -15.12
N LEU A 61 10.13 10.44 -14.51
CA LEU A 61 9.96 9.02 -14.83
C LEU A 61 8.55 8.54 -14.53
N ALA A 62 7.98 8.90 -13.38
CA ALA A 62 6.59 8.57 -13.03
C ALA A 62 5.59 9.17 -14.04
N LEU A 63 5.80 10.42 -14.45
CA LEU A 63 4.98 11.07 -15.47
C LEU A 63 5.04 10.32 -16.81
N VAL A 64 6.23 9.91 -17.24
CA VAL A 64 6.40 9.14 -18.48
C VAL A 64 5.72 7.78 -18.37
N VAL A 65 5.91 7.06 -17.26
CA VAL A 65 5.31 5.73 -17.07
C VAL A 65 3.78 5.82 -17.03
N TRP A 66 3.23 6.67 -16.18
CA TRP A 66 1.78 6.82 -16.05
C TRP A 66 1.16 7.42 -17.32
N GLY A 67 1.82 8.39 -17.95
CA GLY A 67 1.39 8.94 -19.23
C GLY A 67 1.37 7.89 -20.34
N ALA A 68 2.43 7.08 -20.45
CA ALA A 68 2.49 6.00 -21.44
C ALA A 68 1.41 4.94 -21.18
N LEU A 69 1.16 4.56 -19.93
CA LEU A 69 0.09 3.62 -19.56
C LEU A 69 -1.29 4.18 -19.88
N THR A 70 -1.54 5.46 -19.61
CA THR A 70 -2.81 6.14 -19.96
C THR A 70 -3.03 6.14 -21.46
N VAL A 71 -2.01 6.50 -22.25
CA VAL A 71 -2.08 6.50 -23.71
C VAL A 71 -2.25 5.08 -24.27
N ALA A 72 -1.52 4.10 -23.72
CA ALA A 72 -1.63 2.70 -24.13
C ALA A 72 -3.04 2.16 -23.84
N TRP A 73 -3.58 2.43 -22.63
CA TRP A 73 -4.95 2.06 -22.28
C TRP A 73 -5.97 2.66 -23.26
N TRP A 74 -5.86 3.96 -23.53
CA TRP A 74 -6.74 4.65 -24.47
C TRP A 74 -6.65 4.08 -25.90
N ALA A 75 -5.41 3.80 -26.38
CA ALA A 75 -5.20 3.23 -27.69
C ALA A 75 -5.79 1.80 -27.82
N LEU A 76 -5.61 0.96 -26.79
CA LEU A 76 -6.19 -0.37 -26.75
C LEU A 76 -7.71 -0.32 -26.73
N SER A 77 -8.31 0.54 -25.93
CA SER A 77 -9.76 0.73 -25.87
C SER A 77 -10.35 1.15 -27.21
N THR A 78 -9.66 2.01 -27.94
CA THR A 78 -10.11 2.42 -29.31
C THR A 78 -9.93 1.31 -30.34
N MET A 79 -8.90 0.47 -30.22
CA MET A 79 -8.68 -0.70 -31.09
C MET A 79 -9.73 -1.79 -30.87
N GLU A 80 -10.16 -2.01 -29.66
CA GLU A 80 -11.21 -2.95 -29.28
C GLU A 80 -12.61 -2.43 -29.56
N GLN A 81 -12.74 -1.23 -30.16
CA GLN A 81 -14.00 -0.56 -30.47
C GLN A 81 -14.87 -0.33 -29.23
N LEU A 82 -14.25 -0.20 -28.05
CA LEU A 82 -14.94 0.22 -26.85
C LEU A 82 -15.32 1.70 -27.01
N ASP A 83 -16.60 2.00 -26.86
CA ASP A 83 -17.11 3.38 -26.95
C ASP A 83 -16.84 4.12 -25.63
N ILE A 84 -15.54 4.33 -25.35
CA ILE A 84 -15.10 5.03 -24.13
C ILE A 84 -15.11 6.52 -24.41
N PRO A 85 -15.90 7.31 -23.67
CA PRO A 85 -16.01 8.74 -23.90
C PRO A 85 -14.73 9.49 -23.50
N PHE A 86 -14.50 10.63 -24.13
CA PHE A 86 -13.27 11.41 -23.90
C PHE A 86 -13.09 11.91 -22.46
N ASP A 87 -14.16 12.14 -21.73
CA ASP A 87 -14.12 12.47 -20.29
C ASP A 87 -13.55 11.32 -19.43
N ALA A 88 -13.76 10.06 -19.83
CA ALA A 88 -13.10 8.91 -19.22
C ALA A 88 -11.57 8.95 -19.40
N PHE A 89 -11.09 9.31 -20.60
CA PHE A 89 -9.66 9.55 -20.82
C PHE A 89 -9.12 10.66 -19.90
N LEU A 90 -9.86 11.76 -19.76
CA LEU A 90 -9.47 12.85 -18.87
C LEU A 90 -9.44 12.41 -17.41
N ALA A 91 -10.36 11.56 -16.97
CA ALA A 91 -10.38 11.02 -15.61
C ALA A 91 -9.13 10.16 -15.31
N VAL A 92 -8.77 9.26 -16.24
CA VAL A 92 -7.56 8.41 -16.09
C VAL A 92 -6.29 9.27 -16.18
N ALA A 93 -6.25 10.27 -17.06
CA ALA A 93 -5.13 11.21 -17.16
C ALA A 93 -4.98 12.04 -15.87
N ALA A 94 -6.09 12.51 -15.28
CA ALA A 94 -6.08 13.21 -14.01
C ALA A 94 -5.57 12.32 -12.87
N ALA A 95 -6.02 11.05 -12.79
CA ALA A 95 -5.52 10.09 -11.83
C ALA A 95 -4.01 9.83 -11.98
N SER A 96 -3.53 9.73 -13.20
CA SER A 96 -2.10 9.61 -13.53
C SER A 96 -1.31 10.85 -13.12
N GLY A 97 -1.90 12.03 -13.24
CA GLY A 97 -1.37 13.30 -12.72
C GLY A 97 -1.24 13.27 -11.19
N VAL A 98 -2.30 12.84 -10.49
CA VAL A 98 -2.28 12.67 -9.02
C VAL A 98 -1.24 11.64 -8.59
N ALA A 99 -1.10 10.52 -9.30
CA ALA A 99 -0.08 9.52 -9.04
C ALA A 99 1.34 10.08 -9.21
N THR A 100 1.57 10.90 -10.23
CA THR A 100 2.84 11.59 -10.45
C THR A 100 3.16 12.56 -9.33
N LEU A 101 2.19 13.38 -8.89
CA LEU A 101 2.34 14.27 -7.74
C LEU A 101 2.60 13.50 -6.44
N SER A 102 1.86 12.40 -6.20
CA SER A 102 2.07 11.52 -5.05
C SER A 102 3.48 10.92 -5.06
N THR A 103 4.00 10.53 -6.23
CA THR A 103 5.39 10.09 -6.37
C THR A 103 6.40 11.20 -6.01
N ALA A 104 6.14 12.43 -6.43
CA ALA A 104 6.98 13.59 -6.07
C ALA A 104 6.96 13.86 -4.57
N LEU A 105 5.78 13.79 -3.94
CA LEU A 105 5.62 13.95 -2.48
C LEU A 105 6.32 12.83 -1.71
N ALA A 106 6.16 11.57 -2.14
CA ALA A 106 6.85 10.42 -1.55
C ALA A 106 8.38 10.58 -1.63
N ALA A 107 8.91 10.96 -2.79
CA ALA A 107 10.34 11.18 -3.00
C ALA A 107 10.87 12.37 -2.17
N SER A 108 10.08 13.44 -2.03
CA SER A 108 10.41 14.62 -1.22
C SER A 108 10.39 14.30 0.26
N ALA A 109 9.35 13.61 0.76
CA ALA A 109 9.25 13.18 2.15
C ALA A 109 10.45 12.31 2.56
N LYS A 110 10.89 11.42 1.67
CA LYS A 110 12.08 10.60 1.90
C LYS A 110 13.38 11.38 1.82
N LYS A 111 13.46 12.42 0.98
CA LYS A 111 14.68 13.24 0.82
C LYS A 111 14.90 14.19 2.01
N PHE A 112 13.84 14.86 2.45
CA PHE A 112 13.93 15.94 3.44
C PHE A 112 13.52 15.49 4.85
N GLY A 113 12.89 14.32 4.99
CA GLY A 113 12.42 13.76 6.24
C GLY A 113 13.28 12.60 6.74
N GLY A 114 13.30 12.39 8.07
CA GLY A 114 13.89 11.21 8.69
C GLY A 114 12.99 9.98 8.55
N ARG A 115 13.28 8.93 9.35
CA ARG A 115 12.51 7.67 9.36
C ARG A 115 11.01 7.88 9.55
N LEU A 116 10.61 8.80 10.45
CA LEU A 116 9.21 9.10 10.74
C LEU A 116 8.49 9.64 9.49
N MET A 117 9.06 10.64 8.82
CA MET A 117 8.49 11.21 7.59
C MET A 117 8.38 10.18 6.47
N THR A 118 9.35 9.27 6.40
CA THR A 118 9.30 8.17 5.42
C THR A 118 8.12 7.23 5.69
N VAL A 119 7.90 6.82 6.94
CA VAL A 119 6.80 5.93 7.30
C VAL A 119 5.45 6.64 7.20
N VAL A 120 5.35 7.87 7.70
CA VAL A 120 4.06 8.58 7.81
C VAL A 120 3.58 9.13 6.45
N PHE A 121 4.49 9.53 5.57
CA PHE A 121 4.13 10.19 4.31
C PHE A 121 4.65 9.48 3.05
N ALA A 122 5.94 9.06 3.02
CA ALA A 122 6.49 8.53 1.78
C ALA A 122 5.83 7.21 1.34
N TYR A 123 5.59 6.28 2.26
CA TYR A 123 4.91 5.03 1.95
C TYR A 123 3.43 5.24 1.57
N PRO A 124 2.60 6.01 2.31
CA PRO A 124 1.23 6.32 1.89
C PRO A 124 1.15 6.95 0.50
N PHE A 125 1.94 7.99 0.23
CA PHE A 125 1.94 8.60 -1.10
C PHE A 125 2.40 7.64 -2.20
N ALA A 126 3.35 6.74 -1.92
CA ALA A 126 3.74 5.72 -2.89
C ALA A 126 2.59 4.72 -3.16
N MET A 127 1.80 4.36 -2.13
CA MET A 127 0.60 3.51 -2.30
C MET A 127 -0.48 4.22 -3.09
N THR A 128 -0.76 5.51 -2.81
CA THR A 128 -1.69 6.32 -3.61
C THR A 128 -1.26 6.38 -5.08
N ALA A 129 0.03 6.59 -5.34
CA ALA A 129 0.55 6.62 -6.70
C ALA A 129 0.38 5.29 -7.45
N LEU A 130 0.41 4.17 -6.72
CA LEU A 130 0.28 2.83 -7.30
C LEU A 130 -1.17 2.46 -7.58
N PHE A 131 -2.09 2.76 -6.65
CA PHE A 131 -3.46 2.25 -6.73
C PHE A 131 -4.43 3.16 -7.49
N LEU A 132 -4.24 4.48 -7.45
CA LEU A 132 -5.25 5.39 -7.96
C LEU A 132 -5.49 5.27 -9.48
N PRO A 133 -4.48 5.24 -10.36
CA PRO A 133 -4.72 5.15 -11.79
C PRO A 133 -5.42 3.85 -12.24
N PRO A 134 -5.04 2.65 -11.77
CA PRO A 134 -5.74 1.42 -12.11
C PRO A 134 -7.21 1.41 -11.66
N VAL A 135 -7.49 1.95 -10.47
CA VAL A 135 -8.86 2.04 -9.95
C VAL A 135 -9.72 2.96 -10.82
N VAL A 136 -9.19 4.13 -11.19
CA VAL A 136 -9.93 5.07 -12.06
C VAL A 136 -10.09 4.49 -13.47
N ALA A 137 -9.11 3.79 -14.01
CA ALA A 137 -9.24 3.10 -15.29
C ALA A 137 -10.34 2.01 -15.23
N ALA A 138 -10.44 1.26 -14.13
CA ALA A 138 -11.47 0.24 -13.95
C ALA A 138 -12.89 0.83 -13.82
N LEU A 139 -13.03 2.05 -13.29
CA LEU A 139 -14.33 2.73 -13.21
C LEU A 139 -14.92 3.09 -14.60
N VAL A 140 -14.07 3.17 -15.61
CA VAL A 140 -14.46 3.61 -16.95
C VAL A 140 -14.27 2.53 -18.00
N THR A 141 -13.86 1.32 -17.58
CA THR A 141 -13.59 0.18 -18.48
C THR A 141 -14.29 -1.06 -17.93
N PRO A 142 -15.41 -1.49 -18.54
CA PRO A 142 -16.19 -2.63 -18.04
C PRO A 142 -15.38 -3.92 -17.87
N GLU A 143 -14.41 -4.18 -18.74
CA GLU A 143 -13.56 -5.38 -18.69
C GLU A 143 -12.65 -5.41 -17.45
N LEU A 144 -12.33 -4.23 -16.89
CA LEU A 144 -11.50 -4.10 -15.68
C LEU A 144 -12.33 -4.08 -14.40
N GLU A 145 -13.63 -3.85 -14.50
CA GLU A 145 -14.54 -3.74 -13.35
C GLU A 145 -14.48 -5.01 -12.49
N ALA A 146 -14.69 -6.18 -13.09
CA ALA A 146 -14.67 -7.46 -12.39
C ALA A 146 -13.34 -7.78 -11.70
N TYR A 147 -12.21 -7.27 -12.22
CA TYR A 147 -10.88 -7.55 -11.65
C TYR A 147 -10.48 -6.56 -10.56
N VAL A 148 -11.01 -5.35 -10.58
CA VAL A 148 -10.58 -4.28 -9.68
C VAL A 148 -11.69 -3.84 -8.73
N LEU A 149 -12.91 -3.59 -9.24
CA LEU A 149 -13.97 -3.01 -8.42
C LEU A 149 -14.69 -4.06 -7.57
N GLU A 150 -14.97 -5.26 -8.09
CA GLU A 150 -15.60 -6.32 -7.28
C GLU A 150 -14.72 -6.71 -6.08
N PRO A 151 -13.41 -7.02 -6.23
CA PRO A 151 -12.55 -7.27 -5.08
C PRO A 151 -12.39 -6.05 -4.16
N SER A 152 -12.49 -4.83 -4.72
CA SER A 152 -12.46 -3.60 -3.93
C SER A 152 -13.69 -3.43 -3.06
N TYR A 153 -14.85 -3.81 -3.57
CA TYR A 153 -16.10 -3.83 -2.80
C TYR A 153 -16.02 -4.81 -1.64
N ASP A 154 -15.58 -6.05 -1.90
CA ASP A 154 -15.38 -7.07 -0.88
C ASP A 154 -14.40 -6.61 0.20
N LEU A 155 -13.31 -5.96 -0.20
CA LEU A 155 -12.36 -5.35 0.72
C LEU A 155 -13.01 -4.26 1.58
N ALA A 156 -13.83 -3.39 0.98
CA ALA A 156 -14.54 -2.34 1.70
C ALA A 156 -15.47 -2.92 2.75
N VAL A 157 -16.27 -3.92 2.39
CA VAL A 157 -17.18 -4.63 3.32
C VAL A 157 -16.37 -5.26 4.44
N TRP A 158 -15.29 -5.95 4.12
CA TRP A 158 -14.42 -6.56 5.13
C TRP A 158 -13.82 -5.53 6.10
N VAL A 159 -13.33 -4.40 5.60
CA VAL A 159 -12.78 -3.31 6.42
C VAL A 159 -13.85 -2.71 7.35
N LEU A 160 -15.06 -2.49 6.83
CA LEU A 160 -16.17 -1.96 7.61
C LEU A 160 -16.57 -2.93 8.74
N ASP A 161 -16.61 -4.24 8.45
CA ASP A 161 -17.07 -5.25 9.40
C ASP A 161 -16.00 -5.67 10.42
N ASN A 162 -14.73 -5.60 10.08
CA ASN A 162 -13.64 -6.11 10.91
C ASN A 162 -12.74 -5.04 11.51
N ILE A 163 -12.64 -3.86 10.91
CA ILE A 163 -11.76 -2.77 11.37
C ILE A 163 -12.56 -1.59 11.89
N LEU A 164 -13.56 -1.13 11.15
CA LEU A 164 -14.31 0.09 11.45
C LEU A 164 -15.62 -0.16 12.21
N PHE A 165 -15.81 -1.35 12.77
CA PHE A 165 -17.01 -1.68 13.56
C PHE A 165 -17.06 -0.92 14.90
N VAL A 166 -15.95 -0.35 15.37
CA VAL A 166 -15.85 0.34 16.66
C VAL A 166 -16.51 1.72 16.59
N GLY A 167 -17.36 2.02 17.55
CA GLY A 167 -17.98 3.35 17.70
C GLY A 167 -19.06 3.69 16.67
N GLY A 168 -19.59 2.69 15.95
CA GLY A 168 -20.68 2.90 14.96
C GLY A 168 -20.18 3.58 13.66
N ILE A 169 -18.87 3.62 13.42
CA ILE A 169 -18.28 4.24 12.22
C ILE A 169 -18.75 3.50 10.96
N ASN A 170 -18.84 2.17 11.00
CA ASN A 170 -19.31 1.36 9.88
C ASN A 170 -20.79 1.66 9.52
N GLU A 171 -21.65 1.82 10.52
CA GLU A 171 -23.06 2.15 10.30
C GLU A 171 -23.21 3.57 9.72
N TRP A 172 -22.46 4.53 10.27
CA TRP A 172 -22.45 5.89 9.75
C TRP A 172 -21.93 5.95 8.32
N LEU A 173 -20.84 5.24 7.98
CA LEU A 173 -20.31 5.19 6.62
C LEU A 173 -21.31 4.57 5.64
N ARG A 174 -21.94 3.44 6.01
CA ARG A 174 -22.95 2.79 5.17
C ARG A 174 -24.21 3.64 4.96
N ALA A 175 -24.60 4.44 5.97
CA ALA A 175 -25.74 5.33 5.87
C ALA A 175 -25.46 6.62 5.09
N THR A 176 -24.16 7.02 4.98
CA THR A 176 -23.79 8.32 4.43
C THR A 176 -23.19 8.20 3.03
N PHE A 177 -22.53 7.07 2.72
CA PHE A 177 -21.79 6.89 1.48
C PHE A 177 -22.23 5.61 0.76
N GLU A 178 -22.53 5.74 -0.51
CA GLU A 178 -22.66 4.62 -1.44
C GLU A 178 -21.30 4.44 -2.14
N LEU A 179 -20.84 3.18 -2.26
CA LEU A 179 -19.57 2.88 -2.90
C LEU A 179 -19.78 2.74 -4.42
N GLU A 180 -19.91 3.88 -5.09
CA GLU A 180 -20.10 3.97 -6.52
C GLU A 180 -19.17 5.02 -7.15
N GLY A 181 -18.82 4.85 -8.40
CA GLY A 181 -18.06 5.82 -9.18
C GLY A 181 -16.80 6.34 -8.44
N ALA A 182 -16.69 7.64 -8.27
CA ALA A 182 -15.54 8.29 -7.63
C ALA A 182 -15.30 7.88 -6.16
N ALA A 183 -16.30 7.30 -5.48
CA ALA A 183 -16.13 6.81 -4.11
C ALA A 183 -15.09 5.68 -4.01
N TYR A 184 -14.95 4.84 -5.04
CA TYR A 184 -13.86 3.85 -5.12
C TYR A 184 -12.48 4.53 -5.12
N ALA A 185 -12.30 5.59 -5.89
CA ALA A 185 -11.04 6.33 -5.92
C ALA A 185 -10.73 6.97 -4.55
N ALA A 186 -11.75 7.56 -3.90
CA ALA A 186 -11.62 8.12 -2.55
C ALA A 186 -11.31 7.03 -1.50
N MET A 187 -11.97 5.89 -1.58
CA MET A 187 -11.70 4.73 -0.72
C MET A 187 -10.24 4.27 -0.85
N TRP A 188 -9.74 4.07 -2.07
CA TRP A 188 -8.37 3.62 -2.28
C TRP A 188 -7.34 4.67 -1.89
N ALA A 189 -7.63 5.96 -2.09
CA ALA A 189 -6.80 7.03 -1.54
C ALA A 189 -6.74 6.95 0.00
N GLY A 190 -7.89 6.72 0.66
CA GLY A 190 -7.95 6.54 2.12
C GLY A 190 -7.20 5.30 2.60
N ILE A 191 -7.40 4.13 1.97
CA ILE A 191 -6.74 2.86 2.32
C ILE A 191 -5.22 2.92 2.07
N SER A 192 -4.77 3.72 1.11
CA SER A 192 -3.34 3.90 0.82
C SER A 192 -2.54 4.38 2.03
N PHE A 193 -3.15 5.16 2.94
CA PHE A 193 -2.47 5.64 4.16
C PHE A 193 -2.20 4.52 5.16
N PRO A 194 -3.19 3.80 5.70
CA PRO A 194 -2.94 2.72 6.64
C PRO A 194 -2.10 1.60 6.01
N LEU A 195 -2.28 1.28 4.73
CA LEU A 195 -1.47 0.31 4.02
C LEU A 195 0.00 0.76 3.91
N GLY A 196 0.22 2.02 3.58
CA GLY A 196 1.56 2.62 3.55
C GLY A 196 2.22 2.61 4.93
N TRP A 197 1.48 2.94 5.98
CA TRP A 197 1.99 2.86 7.36
C TRP A 197 2.35 1.44 7.75
N PHE A 198 1.49 0.47 7.44
CA PHE A 198 1.76 -0.94 7.69
C PHE A 198 3.07 -1.38 7.01
N LEU A 199 3.24 -1.11 5.72
CA LEU A 199 4.47 -1.44 4.99
C LEU A 199 5.69 -0.72 5.58
N GLY A 200 5.56 0.54 5.94
CA GLY A 200 6.62 1.32 6.59
C GLY A 200 7.06 0.71 7.92
N ILE A 201 6.11 0.30 8.76
CA ILE A 201 6.38 -0.37 10.04
C ILE A 201 7.05 -1.73 9.81
N VAL A 202 6.56 -2.53 8.88
CA VAL A 202 7.12 -3.86 8.57
C VAL A 202 8.57 -3.74 8.06
N VAL A 203 8.87 -2.72 7.24
CA VAL A 203 10.25 -2.41 6.83
C VAL A 203 11.11 -1.95 8.02
N ALA A 204 10.55 -1.15 8.92
CA ALA A 204 11.26 -0.73 10.13
C ALA A 204 11.60 -1.93 11.03
N LEU A 205 10.66 -2.87 11.21
CA LEU A 205 10.89 -4.13 11.95
C LEU A 205 11.99 -4.98 11.30
N ALA A 206 11.96 -5.14 9.96
CA ALA A 206 13.00 -5.85 9.24
C ALA A 206 14.39 -5.22 9.43
N ASN A 207 14.46 -3.90 9.55
CA ASN A 207 15.73 -3.19 9.83
C ASN A 207 16.24 -3.41 11.26
N LEU A 208 15.35 -3.67 12.24
CA LEU A 208 15.75 -3.97 13.62
C LEU A 208 16.35 -5.37 13.77
N VAL A 209 15.89 -6.32 12.95
CA VAL A 209 16.35 -7.72 12.99
C VAL A 209 17.68 -7.92 12.24
N ARG A 210 18.08 -6.95 11.41
CA ARG A 210 19.36 -7.04 10.69
C ARG A 210 20.53 -6.88 11.65
N PRO A 211 21.54 -7.82 11.64
CA PRO A 211 22.77 -7.61 12.35
C PRO A 211 23.43 -6.30 11.90
N SER A 212 23.88 -5.49 12.84
CA SER A 212 24.76 -4.35 12.55
C SER A 212 26.09 -4.91 12.04
N GLU A 213 26.42 -4.67 10.77
CA GLU A 213 27.77 -4.84 10.24
C GLU A 213 28.67 -3.77 10.81
#